data_944cbcc47d956e7c25145d54e79c5f9f
#
_entry.id   944cbcc47d956e7c25145d54e79c5f9f
#
_cell.length_a   1.000
_cell.length_b   1.000
_cell.length_c   1.000
_cell.angle_alpha   90.00
_cell.angle_beta   90.00
_cell.angle_gamma   90.00
#
_symmetry.space_group_name_H-M   'P 1'
#
loop_
_entity.id
_entity.type
_entity.pdbx_description
1 polymer ?
#
loop_
_entity_poly.entity_id
_entity_poly.type
_entity_poly.pdbx_seq_one_letter_code
_entity_poly.pdbx_strand_id
1 'polypeptide(L)'
;MTYSSWEKRPPRKFRGKPQWTLDEVYISLFTARRRYDEEGMMHYDEVERRLHPTGVEVMDHYLRRLTEGKDEVTAFCKIYGLRTEDLDALIFILTGMSGPDFRMAYQLRLADDLLRYTDLPLAEVARRSGLGSHTNFCVVIRRERKQTPTERREALRQKGDAGRYRV
;
A
#
# COMPACT_ATOMS: atom_id res chain seq x y z
N MET A 1 -2.15 42.97 -16.27
CA MET A 1 -1.84 41.66 -16.81
C MET A 1 -2.48 40.62 -15.92
N THR A 2 -3.58 40.07 -16.34
CA THR A 2 -4.27 38.98 -15.66
C THR A 2 -3.52 37.70 -15.93
N TYR A 3 -2.87 37.14 -14.93
CA TYR A 3 -2.37 35.75 -15.00
C TYR A 3 -3.58 34.83 -15.04
N SER A 4 -3.96 34.48 -16.25
CA SER A 4 -5.02 33.55 -16.51
C SER A 4 -4.62 32.15 -16.02
N SER A 5 -5.55 31.60 -15.26
CA SER A 5 -5.90 30.18 -15.23
C SER A 5 -4.74 29.20 -15.46
N TRP A 6 -4.22 28.64 -14.37
CA TRP A 6 -3.65 27.32 -14.40
C TRP A 6 -4.76 26.36 -14.89
N GLU A 7 -4.93 26.28 -16.20
CA GLU A 7 -5.67 25.18 -16.79
C GLU A 7 -5.03 23.90 -16.26
N LYS A 8 -5.75 23.21 -15.39
CA LYS A 8 -5.34 21.90 -14.91
C LYS A 8 -5.10 21.04 -16.14
N ARG A 9 -3.85 20.78 -16.48
CA ARG A 9 -3.52 19.87 -17.57
C ARG A 9 -4.31 18.59 -17.35
N PRO A 10 -4.98 18.08 -18.38
CA PRO A 10 -5.72 16.84 -18.25
C PRO A 10 -4.77 15.75 -17.70
N PRO A 11 -5.27 14.84 -16.86
CA PRO A 11 -4.44 13.79 -16.30
C PRO A 11 -3.74 13.03 -17.43
N ARG A 12 -2.46 12.77 -17.26
CA ARG A 12 -1.69 11.99 -18.24
C ARG A 12 -2.33 10.60 -18.37
N LYS A 13 -2.61 10.21 -19.60
CA LYS A 13 -3.08 8.86 -19.90
C LYS A 13 -1.91 8.03 -20.43
N PHE A 14 -1.57 6.96 -19.73
CA PHE A 14 -0.58 6.00 -20.20
C PHE A 14 -1.16 5.23 -21.41
N ARG A 15 -0.44 5.24 -22.55
CA ARG A 15 -0.94 4.65 -23.79
C ARG A 15 -0.38 3.26 -24.07
N GLY A 16 0.67 2.86 -23.38
CA GLY A 16 1.29 1.55 -23.52
C GLY A 16 0.76 0.54 -22.52
N LYS A 17 1.27 -0.68 -22.60
CA LYS A 17 1.08 -1.68 -21.54
C LYS A 17 2.04 -1.35 -20.38
N PRO A 18 1.58 -1.19 -19.15
CA PRO A 18 2.46 -1.00 -18.01
C PRO A 18 3.42 -2.18 -17.88
N GLN A 19 4.66 -1.91 -17.47
CA GLN A 19 5.64 -2.95 -17.20
C GLN A 19 5.26 -3.76 -15.97
N TRP A 20 4.68 -3.09 -14.96
CA TRP A 20 4.29 -3.68 -13.69
C TRP A 20 2.86 -3.28 -13.32
N THR A 21 2.10 -4.23 -12.82
CA THR A 21 0.83 -3.98 -12.12
C THR A 21 1.07 -3.78 -10.62
N LEU A 22 0.08 -3.24 -9.92
CA LEU A 22 0.15 -3.09 -8.45
C LEU A 22 0.39 -4.44 -7.76
N ASP A 23 -0.31 -5.50 -8.20
CA ASP A 23 -0.20 -6.83 -7.60
C ASP A 23 1.21 -7.44 -7.78
N GLU A 24 1.85 -7.18 -8.91
CA GLU A 24 3.22 -7.67 -9.18
C GLU A 24 4.29 -6.98 -8.35
N VAL A 25 4.08 -5.71 -7.99
CA VAL A 25 5.04 -4.93 -7.20
C VAL A 25 4.70 -4.86 -5.72
N TYR A 26 3.54 -5.35 -5.32
CA TYR A 26 3.09 -5.32 -3.93
C TYR A 26 3.99 -6.20 -3.05
N ILE A 27 4.53 -5.60 -2.00
CA ILE A 27 5.31 -6.30 -0.98
C ILE A 27 4.40 -6.55 0.22
N SER A 28 4.18 -7.82 0.55
CA SER A 28 3.40 -8.18 1.74
C SER A 28 4.07 -7.67 3.01
N LEU A 29 3.28 -7.12 3.92
CA LEU A 29 3.77 -6.73 5.25
C LEU A 29 3.88 -7.93 6.21
N PHE A 30 3.31 -9.08 5.85
CA PHE A 30 3.31 -10.25 6.71
C PHE A 30 4.66 -10.96 6.71
N THR A 31 5.13 -11.29 7.91
CA THR A 31 6.42 -11.94 8.15
C THR A 31 6.29 -13.43 8.47
N ALA A 32 5.14 -13.84 8.99
CA ALA A 32 4.90 -15.24 9.34
C ALA A 32 3.45 -15.65 9.07
N ARG A 33 3.26 -16.93 8.76
CA ARG A 33 1.97 -17.56 8.48
C ARG A 33 1.69 -18.67 9.49
N ARG A 34 0.46 -18.70 10.02
CA ARG A 34 -0.02 -19.76 10.92
C ARG A 34 -0.09 -21.10 10.19
N ARG A 35 0.46 -22.11 10.84
CA ARG A 35 0.35 -23.51 10.45
C ARG A 35 -0.05 -24.40 11.63
N TYR A 36 -0.53 -25.57 11.32
CA TYR A 36 -0.80 -26.65 12.30
C TYR A 36 0.03 -27.86 11.85
N ASP A 37 0.74 -28.47 12.81
CA ASP A 37 1.47 -29.72 12.58
C ASP A 37 0.54 -30.95 12.56
N GLU A 38 1.12 -32.13 12.42
CA GLU A 38 0.37 -33.39 12.37
C GLU A 38 -0.36 -33.69 13.67
N GLU A 39 0.13 -33.18 14.80
CA GLU A 39 -0.48 -33.28 16.14
C GLU A 39 -1.54 -32.19 16.39
N GLY A 40 -1.75 -31.30 15.44
CA GLY A 40 -2.70 -30.18 15.54
C GLY A 40 -2.18 -29.00 16.38
N MET A 41 -0.89 -28.95 16.70
CA MET A 41 -0.27 -27.84 17.41
C MET A 41 -0.04 -26.66 16.47
N MET A 42 -0.40 -25.47 16.94
CA MET A 42 -0.30 -24.23 16.18
C MET A 42 1.08 -23.61 16.30
N HIS A 43 1.68 -23.29 15.16
CA HIS A 43 2.93 -22.53 15.06
C HIS A 43 2.89 -21.53 13.92
N TYR A 44 3.90 -20.66 13.84
CA TYR A 44 4.04 -19.68 12.77
C TYR A 44 5.35 -19.93 12.02
N ASP A 45 5.24 -20.16 10.71
CA ASP A 45 6.37 -20.26 9.80
C ASP A 45 6.68 -18.93 9.18
N GLU A 46 7.95 -18.65 8.98
CA GLU A 46 8.41 -17.46 8.26
C GLU A 46 7.88 -17.46 6.81
N VAL A 47 7.47 -16.29 6.34
CA VAL A 47 7.01 -16.08 4.96
C VAL A 47 8.10 -15.37 4.17
N GLU A 48 8.53 -15.99 3.08
CA GLU A 48 9.44 -15.34 2.14
C GLU A 48 8.73 -14.15 1.47
N ARG A 49 9.37 -12.97 1.52
CA ARG A 49 8.86 -11.74 0.92
C ARG A 49 9.74 -11.30 -0.23
N ARG A 50 9.12 -10.93 -1.35
CA ARG A 50 9.81 -10.39 -2.50
C ARG A 50 10.09 -8.89 -2.29
N LEU A 51 11.28 -8.56 -1.75
CA LEU A 51 11.66 -7.20 -1.37
C LEU A 51 12.21 -6.34 -2.52
N HIS A 52 12.46 -6.93 -3.68
CA HIS A 52 12.99 -6.28 -4.88
C HIS A 52 12.13 -6.64 -6.11
N PRO A 53 10.84 -6.28 -6.13
CA PRO A 53 9.92 -6.78 -7.16
C PRO A 53 10.17 -6.22 -8.55
N THR A 54 10.74 -5.02 -8.68
CA THR A 54 10.97 -4.37 -9.98
C THR A 54 12.41 -4.49 -10.46
N GLY A 55 13.39 -4.67 -9.58
CA GLY A 55 14.82 -4.58 -9.87
C GLY A 55 15.33 -3.14 -10.07
N VAL A 56 14.46 -2.14 -9.93
CA VAL A 56 14.84 -0.71 -9.93
C VAL A 56 15.03 -0.27 -8.49
N GLU A 57 16.25 0.00 -8.07
CA GLU A 57 16.60 0.24 -6.65
C GLU A 57 15.75 1.35 -6.00
N VAL A 58 15.60 2.49 -6.68
CA VAL A 58 14.78 3.60 -6.15
C VAL A 58 13.32 3.17 -5.95
N MET A 59 12.76 2.47 -6.93
CA MET A 59 11.37 1.99 -6.86
C MET A 59 11.21 0.93 -5.77
N ASP A 60 12.09 -0.05 -5.71
CA ASP A 60 12.03 -1.12 -4.73
C ASP A 60 12.21 -0.60 -3.30
N HIS A 61 13.12 0.37 -3.08
CA HIS A 61 13.25 1.04 -1.79
C HIS A 61 11.99 1.82 -1.42
N TYR A 62 11.38 2.51 -2.37
CA TYR A 62 10.13 3.23 -2.14
C TYR A 62 8.98 2.27 -1.76
N LEU A 63 8.86 1.13 -2.44
CA LEU A 63 7.87 0.10 -2.12
C LEU A 63 8.05 -0.48 -0.71
N ARG A 64 9.30 -0.74 -0.30
CA ARG A 64 9.59 -1.17 1.09
C ARG A 64 9.14 -0.13 2.11
N ARG A 65 9.41 1.16 1.85
CA ARG A 65 8.95 2.26 2.72
C ARG A 65 7.43 2.35 2.81
N LEU A 66 6.73 2.23 1.69
CA LEU A 66 5.27 2.16 1.68
C LEU A 66 4.75 0.99 2.51
N THR A 67 5.36 -0.19 2.38
CA THR A 67 4.98 -1.39 3.15
C THR A 67 5.18 -1.20 4.65
N GLU A 68 6.13 -0.38 5.07
CA GLU A 68 6.36 0.01 6.46
C GLU A 68 5.40 1.11 6.97
N GLY A 69 4.48 1.58 6.13
CA GLY A 69 3.58 2.69 6.47
C GLY A 69 4.24 4.07 6.44
N LYS A 70 5.38 4.20 5.77
CA LYS A 70 6.16 5.43 5.66
C LYS A 70 5.97 6.03 4.27
N ASP A 71 5.15 7.04 4.17
CA ASP A 71 4.77 7.67 2.90
C ASP A 71 5.29 9.12 2.71
N GLU A 72 6.27 9.54 3.52
CA GLU A 72 6.87 10.88 3.41
C GLU A 72 7.70 11.01 2.13
N VAL A 73 7.01 11.30 1.03
CA VAL A 73 7.59 11.36 -0.32
C VAL A 73 8.75 12.32 -0.42
N THR A 74 8.61 13.52 0.14
CA THR A 74 9.66 14.54 0.11
C THR A 74 10.92 14.09 0.85
N ALA A 75 10.76 13.47 2.02
CA ALA A 75 11.89 12.93 2.79
C ALA A 75 12.57 11.76 2.05
N PHE A 76 11.79 10.90 1.41
CA PHE A 76 12.33 9.81 0.58
C PHE A 76 13.12 10.36 -0.62
N CYS A 77 12.56 11.30 -1.36
CA CYS A 77 13.23 11.87 -2.54
C CYS A 77 14.57 12.53 -2.19
N LYS A 78 14.68 13.15 -1.01
CA LYS A 78 15.96 13.73 -0.55
C LYS A 78 17.09 12.71 -0.41
N ILE A 79 16.78 11.44 -0.11
CA ILE A 79 17.80 10.37 -0.01
C ILE A 79 18.55 10.21 -1.32
N TYR A 80 17.87 10.35 -2.44
CA TYR A 80 18.39 10.15 -3.78
C TYR A 80 18.67 11.47 -4.53
N GLY A 81 18.48 12.63 -3.91
CA GLY A 81 18.61 13.92 -4.58
C GLY A 81 17.56 14.14 -5.68
N LEU A 82 16.37 13.53 -5.52
CA LEU A 82 15.26 13.62 -6.47
C LEU A 82 14.24 14.69 -6.04
N ARG A 83 13.50 15.19 -7.01
CA ARG A 83 12.25 15.92 -6.77
C ARG A 83 11.08 14.94 -6.71
N THR A 84 9.98 15.38 -6.10
CA THR A 84 8.75 14.54 -6.04
C THR A 84 8.23 14.19 -7.43
N GLU A 85 8.35 15.11 -8.40
CA GLU A 85 7.97 14.91 -9.80
C GLU A 85 8.80 13.82 -10.48
N ASP A 86 10.07 13.67 -10.11
CA ASP A 86 10.95 12.63 -10.65
C ASP A 86 10.47 11.23 -10.20
N LEU A 87 10.09 11.08 -8.92
CA LEU A 87 9.51 9.85 -8.41
C LEU A 87 8.15 9.56 -9.03
N ASP A 88 7.29 10.57 -9.14
CA ASP A 88 5.96 10.41 -9.77
C ASP A 88 6.10 10.01 -11.25
N ALA A 89 7.09 10.55 -11.96
CA ALA A 89 7.38 10.16 -13.35
C ALA A 89 7.88 8.71 -13.44
N LEU A 90 8.74 8.28 -12.51
CA LEU A 90 9.21 6.88 -12.45
C LEU A 90 8.05 5.91 -12.21
N ILE A 91 7.19 6.19 -11.24
CA ILE A 91 5.99 5.40 -10.96
C ILE A 91 5.10 5.32 -12.20
N PHE A 92 4.85 6.46 -12.86
CA PHE A 92 4.01 6.52 -14.06
C PHE A 92 4.59 5.70 -15.22
N ILE A 93 5.89 5.77 -15.46
CA ILE A 93 6.56 5.00 -16.52
C ILE A 93 6.47 3.50 -16.26
N LEU A 94 6.65 3.07 -15.01
CA LEU A 94 6.67 1.66 -14.67
C LEU A 94 5.28 1.04 -14.53
N THR A 95 4.31 1.79 -14.01
CA THR A 95 2.99 1.26 -13.63
C THR A 95 1.81 1.82 -14.43
N GLY A 96 2.02 2.90 -15.18
CA GLY A 96 0.95 3.60 -15.87
C GLY A 96 0.03 4.42 -14.96
N MET A 97 0.30 4.45 -13.65
CA MET A 97 -0.49 5.18 -12.65
C MET A 97 0.21 6.47 -12.25
N SER A 98 -0.56 7.51 -11.90
CA SER A 98 0.01 8.68 -11.23
C SER A 98 0.62 8.29 -9.88
N GLY A 99 1.61 9.03 -9.40
CA GLY A 99 2.22 8.78 -8.09
C GLY A 99 1.20 8.77 -6.95
N PRO A 100 0.33 9.79 -6.83
CA PRO A 100 -0.72 9.82 -5.81
C PRO A 100 -1.70 8.64 -5.89
N ASP A 101 -2.16 8.28 -7.08
CA ASP A 101 -3.10 7.16 -7.27
C ASP A 101 -2.44 5.82 -6.92
N PHE A 102 -1.19 5.63 -7.31
CA PHE A 102 -0.42 4.45 -6.97
C PHE A 102 -0.25 4.31 -5.45
N ARG A 103 0.16 5.38 -4.76
CA ARG A 103 0.30 5.39 -3.30
C ARG A 103 -1.01 5.03 -2.61
N MET A 104 -2.10 5.68 -3.01
CA MET A 104 -3.42 5.41 -2.43
C MET A 104 -3.84 3.96 -2.63
N ALA A 105 -3.69 3.43 -3.83
CA ALA A 105 -4.02 2.03 -4.13
C ALA A 105 -3.16 1.05 -3.31
N TYR A 106 -1.88 1.33 -3.15
CA TYR A 106 -0.96 0.53 -2.35
C TYR A 106 -1.33 0.53 -0.86
N GLN A 107 -1.59 1.71 -0.30
CA GLN A 107 -1.99 1.88 1.11
C GLN A 107 -3.34 1.23 1.40
N LEU A 108 -4.29 1.32 0.48
CA LEU A 108 -5.59 0.64 0.59
C LEU A 108 -5.42 -0.89 0.56
N ARG A 109 -4.51 -1.42 -0.24
CA ARG A 109 -4.19 -2.85 -0.25
C ARG A 109 -3.61 -3.29 1.09
N LEU A 110 -2.66 -2.54 1.65
CA LEU A 110 -2.12 -2.79 3.00
C LEU A 110 -3.21 -2.78 4.06
N ALA A 111 -4.10 -1.78 4.02
CA ALA A 111 -5.21 -1.66 4.95
C ALA A 111 -6.16 -2.86 4.85
N ASP A 112 -6.55 -3.25 3.63
CA ASP A 112 -7.43 -4.40 3.40
C ASP A 112 -6.79 -5.71 3.92
N ASP A 113 -5.49 -5.93 3.72
CA ASP A 113 -4.77 -7.09 4.24
C ASP A 113 -4.74 -7.10 5.78
N LEU A 114 -4.46 -5.96 6.41
CA LEU A 114 -4.47 -5.83 7.87
C LEU A 114 -5.87 -6.04 8.46
N LEU A 115 -6.89 -5.47 7.84
CA LEU A 115 -8.28 -5.65 8.27
C LEU A 115 -8.71 -7.11 8.18
N ARG A 116 -8.32 -7.80 7.12
CA ARG A 116 -8.70 -9.19 6.85
C ARG A 116 -8.01 -10.18 7.78
N TYR A 117 -6.69 -10.07 7.91
CA TYR A 117 -5.87 -11.14 8.48
C TYR A 117 -5.39 -10.88 9.91
N THR A 118 -5.64 -9.70 10.47
CA THR A 118 -5.20 -9.35 11.82
C THR A 118 -6.36 -8.85 12.68
N ASP A 119 -6.19 -8.93 14.00
CA ASP A 119 -7.10 -8.32 14.98
C ASP A 119 -6.58 -6.99 15.52
N LEU A 120 -5.69 -6.33 14.78
CA LEU A 120 -5.15 -5.04 15.17
C LEU A 120 -6.27 -4.00 15.36
N PRO A 121 -6.16 -3.12 16.36
CA PRO A 121 -7.04 -1.97 16.49
C PRO A 121 -7.02 -1.11 15.22
N LEU A 122 -8.15 -0.49 14.88
CA LEU A 122 -8.27 0.33 13.67
C LEU A 122 -7.25 1.48 13.60
N ALA A 123 -6.91 2.07 14.75
CA ALA A 123 -5.85 3.09 14.83
C ALA A 123 -4.47 2.54 14.41
N GLU A 124 -4.17 1.30 14.77
CA GLU A 124 -2.93 0.63 14.39
C GLU A 124 -2.93 0.22 12.91
N VAL A 125 -4.07 -0.21 12.38
CA VAL A 125 -4.25 -0.45 10.94
C VAL A 125 -4.01 0.85 10.16
N ALA A 126 -4.57 1.97 10.60
CA ALA A 126 -4.37 3.29 9.99
C ALA A 126 -2.88 3.65 9.94
N ARG A 127 -2.19 3.49 11.04
CA ARG A 127 -0.75 3.80 11.15
C ARG A 127 0.11 2.90 10.25
N ARG A 128 -0.09 1.59 10.30
CA ARG A 128 0.71 0.61 9.55
C ARG A 128 0.46 0.65 8.05
N SER A 129 -0.75 1.02 7.62
CA SER A 129 -1.05 1.19 6.21
C SER A 129 -0.58 2.52 5.61
N GLY A 130 -0.09 3.44 6.45
CA GLY A 130 0.32 4.78 6.02
C GLY A 130 -0.85 5.75 5.79
N LEU A 131 -2.09 5.37 6.17
CA LEU A 131 -3.28 6.22 6.01
C LEU A 131 -3.47 7.24 7.15
N GLY A 132 -2.46 7.36 8.02
CA GLY A 132 -2.35 8.41 9.03
C GLY A 132 -3.16 8.14 10.29
N SER A 133 -3.92 9.14 10.75
CA SER A 133 -4.74 9.04 11.95
C SER A 133 -5.95 8.12 11.76
N HIS A 134 -6.51 7.62 12.85
CA HIS A 134 -7.76 6.86 12.83
C HIS A 134 -8.90 7.63 12.13
N THR A 135 -9.01 8.93 12.38
CA THR A 135 -10.01 9.78 11.74
C THR A 135 -9.82 9.85 10.23
N ASN A 136 -8.60 10.12 9.77
CA ASN A 136 -8.29 10.15 8.34
C ASN A 136 -8.53 8.80 7.67
N PHE A 137 -8.13 7.72 8.33
CA PHE A 137 -8.38 6.35 7.88
C PHE A 137 -9.86 6.06 7.65
N CYS A 138 -10.72 6.44 8.61
CA CYS A 138 -12.17 6.28 8.48
C CYS A 138 -12.72 7.06 7.28
N VAL A 139 -12.26 8.29 7.06
CA VAL A 139 -12.67 9.12 5.91
C VAL A 139 -12.24 8.47 4.60
N VAL A 140 -10.99 8.04 4.51
CA VAL A 140 -10.44 7.42 3.29
C VAL A 140 -11.16 6.11 2.97
N ILE A 141 -11.33 5.20 3.94
CA ILE A 141 -12.02 3.92 3.71
C ILE A 141 -13.47 4.15 3.26
N ARG A 142 -14.20 5.07 3.87
CA ARG A 142 -15.57 5.42 3.43
C ARG A 142 -15.60 5.94 2.00
N ARG A 143 -14.66 6.81 1.65
CA ARG A 143 -14.58 7.39 0.30
C ARG A 143 -14.28 6.33 -0.75
N GLU A 144 -13.29 5.48 -0.49
CA GLU A 144 -12.73 4.54 -1.48
C GLU A 144 -13.48 3.20 -1.51
N ARG A 145 -13.98 2.72 -0.37
CA ARG A 145 -14.63 1.40 -0.23
C ARG A 145 -16.15 1.47 -0.02
N LYS A 146 -16.70 2.67 0.21
CA LYS A 146 -18.14 2.89 0.51
C LYS A 146 -18.61 2.13 1.76
N GLN A 147 -17.72 1.85 2.68
CA GLN A 147 -17.92 1.11 3.92
C GLN A 147 -17.15 1.80 5.05
N THR A 148 -17.59 1.60 6.30
CA THR A 148 -16.78 1.92 7.46
C THR A 148 -15.63 0.91 7.58
N PRO A 149 -14.53 1.21 8.28
CA PRO A 149 -13.46 0.24 8.51
C PRO A 149 -13.94 -1.06 9.17
N THR A 150 -14.89 -1.00 10.08
CA THR A 150 -15.48 -2.18 10.72
C THR A 150 -16.27 -3.03 9.73
N GLU A 151 -17.17 -2.41 8.96
CA GLU A 151 -17.91 -3.09 7.89
C GLU A 151 -16.98 -3.68 6.84
N ARG A 152 -15.89 -2.96 6.51
CA ARG A 152 -14.87 -3.46 5.57
C ARG A 152 -14.16 -4.69 6.12
N ARG A 153 -13.80 -4.70 7.40
CA ARG A 153 -13.20 -5.86 8.08
C ARG A 153 -14.12 -7.07 8.01
N GLU A 154 -15.38 -6.89 8.34
CA GLU A 154 -16.40 -7.95 8.29
C GLU A 154 -16.61 -8.50 6.87
N ALA A 155 -16.70 -7.60 5.87
CA ALA A 155 -16.88 -7.97 4.47
C ALA A 155 -15.69 -8.76 3.88
N LEU A 156 -14.45 -8.42 4.29
CA LEU A 156 -13.24 -9.07 3.79
C LEU A 156 -12.97 -10.43 4.45
N ARG A 157 -13.34 -10.57 5.73
CA ARG A 157 -12.92 -11.69 6.58
C ARG A 157 -13.72 -12.96 6.28
N GLN A 158 -12.98 -14.05 6.12
CA GLN A 158 -13.52 -15.40 6.00
C GLN A 158 -13.13 -16.23 7.22
N LYS A 159 -13.76 -17.40 7.39
CA LYS A 159 -13.42 -18.33 8.48
C LYS A 159 -11.94 -18.70 8.44
N GLY A 160 -11.25 -18.50 9.56
CA GLY A 160 -9.83 -18.81 9.70
C GLY A 160 -8.86 -17.71 9.23
N ASP A 161 -9.35 -16.56 8.74
CA ASP A 161 -8.48 -15.45 8.31
C ASP A 161 -7.89 -14.67 9.49
N ALA A 162 -8.67 -14.46 10.56
CA ALA A 162 -8.18 -13.74 11.74
C ALA A 162 -6.97 -14.44 12.37
N GLY A 163 -5.86 -13.70 12.53
CA GLY A 163 -4.62 -14.24 13.08
C GLY A 163 -3.88 -15.23 12.16
N ARG A 164 -4.28 -15.33 10.88
CA ARG A 164 -3.61 -16.21 9.91
C ARG A 164 -2.18 -15.78 9.61
N TYR A 165 -1.90 -14.50 9.72
CA TYR A 165 -0.57 -13.93 9.50
C TYR A 165 -0.14 -13.02 10.65
N ARG A 166 1.18 -12.89 10.82
CA ARG A 166 1.83 -11.91 11.70
C ARG A 166 2.54 -10.84 10.88
N VAL A 167 2.59 -9.64 11.44
CA VAL A 167 3.30 -8.46 10.91
C VAL A 167 4.58 -8.20 11.69
#